data_418d5eead726002141a877a7c5cd4685
#
_entry.id   418d5eead726002141a877a7c5cd4685
#
_cell.length_a   1.000
_cell.length_b   1.000
_cell.length_c   1.000
_cell.angle_alpha   90.00
_cell.angle_beta   90.00
_cell.angle_gamma   90.00
#
_symmetry.space_group_name_H-M   'P 1'
#
loop_
_entity.id
_entity.type
_entity.pdbx_description
1 polymer ?
#
loop_
_entity_poly.entity_id
_entity_poly.type
_entity_poly.pdbx_seq_one_letter_code
_entity_poly.pdbx_strand_id
1 'polypeptide(L)'
;MQPRAHATAAVLTAALVLATGCASGSSTSSPSATSASSHSSSESSTTPNSQAPSNSGTSSIPAPKPVTGKPATITIGASGDLIAHASTVAQARAAAGGQGYAFAPFFAALKPTVEAPTISICQMENPLSRTNTDLSVEYSFNAPREFATATRSMGFDGCSTANNHTWDRGQQGMEETREVLAANDLKASGPGTKAGEKGQPVFYEANGLKVAQLSYSYSLINAVGDQWSVPKEAPWLKDAMWFTRTSKGVVKDAAAARAQGADLVLVSMHWGYEYEGVNAQQKQVTAELMRSGQVDWIIGNHPHVVQPCDKVNGRYVTYSLGNFFSGQIAAIKPGTADGAFAAVTFERDAAGKWKQSMTFQPTYQNQTTRHVELASPTSNADSYRKTVRTMGLMGCDAKPAS
;
A
#
# COMPACT_ATOMS: atom_id res chain seq x y z
N MET A 1 61.64 23.37 7.47
CA MET A 1 61.77 23.08 6.04
C MET A 1 60.65 22.12 5.67
N GLN A 2 59.59 22.65 5.04
CA GLN A 2 58.50 21.85 4.43
C GLN A 2 58.82 21.71 2.94
N PRO A 3 58.30 20.67 2.25
CA PRO A 3 57.84 20.84 0.87
C PRO A 3 56.36 20.72 0.74
N ARG A 4 55.79 21.68 0.00
CA ARG A 4 54.39 21.73 -0.47
C ARG A 4 54.22 20.69 -1.60
N ALA A 5 53.11 19.94 -1.55
CA ALA A 5 52.64 19.15 -2.67
C ALA A 5 51.48 19.89 -3.36
N HIS A 6 51.58 20.07 -4.66
CA HIS A 6 50.58 20.66 -5.55
C HIS A 6 49.56 19.61 -5.94
N ALA A 7 48.28 19.91 -5.74
CA ALA A 7 47.18 19.13 -6.27
C ALA A 7 46.77 19.68 -7.65
N THR A 8 46.86 18.84 -8.67
CA THR A 8 46.42 19.10 -10.03
C THR A 8 44.94 18.69 -10.17
N ALA A 9 44.09 19.64 -10.47
CA ALA A 9 42.69 19.40 -10.83
C ALA A 9 42.59 18.99 -12.30
N ALA A 10 42.00 17.85 -12.57
CA ALA A 10 41.66 17.39 -13.91
C ALA A 10 40.23 17.82 -14.24
N VAL A 11 40.09 18.67 -15.26
CA VAL A 11 38.82 19.08 -15.84
C VAL A 11 38.45 18.07 -16.92
N LEU A 12 37.34 17.35 -16.74
CA LEU A 12 36.74 16.52 -17.82
C LEU A 12 35.71 17.39 -18.56
N THR A 13 36.03 17.71 -19.82
CA THR A 13 35.11 18.30 -20.79
C THR A 13 34.31 17.17 -21.48
N ALA A 14 32.99 17.19 -21.35
CA ALA A 14 32.10 16.33 -22.11
C ALA A 14 31.73 17.01 -23.43
N ALA A 15 32.06 16.38 -24.55
CA ALA A 15 31.72 16.83 -25.89
C ALA A 15 30.30 16.39 -26.26
N LEU A 16 29.47 17.37 -26.63
CA LEU A 16 28.12 17.21 -27.16
C LEU A 16 28.22 16.97 -28.66
N VAL A 17 27.79 15.81 -29.16
CA VAL A 17 27.65 15.56 -30.62
C VAL A 17 26.21 15.78 -31.01
N LEU A 18 26.02 16.86 -31.80
CA LEU A 18 24.79 17.13 -32.54
C LEU A 18 24.84 16.38 -33.88
N ALA A 19 23.91 15.48 -34.12
CA ALA A 19 23.68 14.91 -35.45
C ALA A 19 22.41 15.54 -36.05
N THR A 20 22.59 16.40 -37.02
CA THR A 20 21.57 16.88 -37.95
C THR A 20 21.44 15.91 -39.11
N GLY A 21 20.26 15.41 -39.39
CA GLY A 21 19.94 14.61 -40.56
C GLY A 21 18.64 15.11 -41.21
N CYS A 22 18.76 15.61 -42.45
CA CYS A 22 17.73 16.25 -43.23
C CYS A 22 16.67 15.30 -43.77
N ALA A 23 15.54 15.93 -44.07
CA ALA A 23 14.32 15.39 -44.65
C ALA A 23 14.47 15.06 -46.14
N SER A 24 13.64 14.16 -46.63
CA SER A 24 13.00 14.19 -47.94
C SER A 24 11.77 13.28 -47.95
N GLY A 25 10.76 13.81 -48.40
CA GLY A 25 9.40 13.57 -48.60
C GLY A 25 9.04 12.87 -49.92
N SER A 26 7.81 12.39 -49.98
CA SER A 26 6.86 12.26 -51.11
C SER A 26 5.71 11.36 -50.58
N SER A 27 4.56 11.83 -50.42
CA SER A 27 3.35 12.13 -51.22
C SER A 27 2.74 10.93 -51.97
N THR A 28 1.41 10.90 -51.85
CA THR A 28 0.33 10.28 -52.65
C THR A 28 -0.14 8.90 -52.10
N SER A 29 -1.42 8.57 -52.02
CA SER A 29 -2.71 9.14 -52.37
C SER A 29 -3.81 8.22 -51.85
N SER A 30 -4.90 8.77 -51.37
CA SER A 30 -6.18 8.04 -51.16
C SER A 30 -6.81 7.67 -52.49
N PRO A 31 -7.71 6.71 -52.56
CA PRO A 31 -9.01 7.03 -53.10
C PRO A 31 -10.22 6.57 -52.30
N SER A 32 -11.27 7.28 -52.63
CA SER A 32 -12.59 7.41 -52.12
C SER A 32 -13.50 6.18 -52.25
N ALA A 33 -14.59 6.30 -51.52
CA ALA A 33 -15.82 5.58 -51.46
C ALA A 33 -16.48 5.12 -52.79
N THR A 34 -17.24 4.00 -52.68
CA THR A 34 -18.48 3.84 -53.44
C THR A 34 -19.50 3.08 -52.62
N SER A 35 -20.66 3.64 -52.55
CA SER A 35 -21.94 3.16 -52.04
C SER A 35 -22.69 2.37 -53.11
N ALA A 36 -23.49 1.36 -52.72
CA ALA A 36 -24.76 0.95 -53.33
C ALA A 36 -25.31 -0.22 -52.51
N SER A 37 -26.43 -0.06 -51.86
CA SER A 37 -27.81 -0.13 -52.31
C SER A 37 -28.44 -1.54 -52.19
N SER A 38 -29.31 -1.62 -51.20
CA SER A 38 -30.60 -2.34 -51.07
C SER A 38 -30.88 -3.59 -51.90
N HIS A 39 -31.29 -4.67 -51.23
CA HIS A 39 -32.53 -5.40 -51.55
C HIS A 39 -33.16 -6.03 -50.32
N SER A 40 -34.41 -5.68 -50.11
CA SER A 40 -35.39 -6.32 -49.23
C SER A 40 -35.91 -7.61 -49.82
N SER A 41 -36.05 -8.64 -49.03
CA SER A 41 -37.07 -9.67 -49.22
C SER A 41 -37.51 -10.23 -47.89
N SER A 42 -38.75 -10.03 -47.62
CA SER A 42 -39.57 -10.62 -46.56
C SER A 42 -39.79 -12.12 -46.84
N GLU A 43 -39.57 -12.95 -45.81
CA GLU A 43 -40.40 -14.16 -45.67
C GLU A 43 -40.52 -14.58 -44.21
N SER A 44 -41.63 -15.16 -43.93
CA SER A 44 -42.42 -15.35 -42.74
C SER A 44 -41.99 -16.56 -41.89
N SER A 45 -42.17 -16.37 -40.56
CA SER A 45 -42.62 -17.38 -39.57
C SER A 45 -41.93 -18.75 -39.48
N THR A 46 -41.30 -19.00 -38.33
CA THR A 46 -41.76 -20.04 -37.36
C THR A 46 -40.86 -19.97 -36.11
N THR A 47 -41.48 -19.72 -34.97
CA THR A 47 -40.88 -19.92 -33.64
C THR A 47 -40.73 -21.40 -33.34
N PRO A 48 -39.59 -21.81 -32.76
CA PRO A 48 -39.60 -22.81 -31.73
C PRO A 48 -39.17 -22.19 -30.40
N ASN A 49 -40.04 -22.32 -29.45
CA ASN A 49 -39.84 -22.10 -28.03
C ASN A 49 -38.65 -22.96 -27.57
N SER A 50 -37.51 -22.33 -27.29
CA SER A 50 -36.38 -22.97 -26.63
C SER A 50 -36.13 -22.19 -25.33
N GLN A 51 -36.70 -22.71 -24.24
CA GLN A 51 -36.35 -22.34 -22.90
C GLN A 51 -34.84 -22.61 -22.68
N ALA A 52 -34.04 -21.58 -22.66
CA ALA A 52 -32.69 -21.65 -22.12
C ALA A 52 -32.80 -21.83 -20.59
N PRO A 53 -32.01 -22.75 -19.99
CA PRO A 53 -31.98 -22.86 -18.55
C PRO A 53 -31.26 -21.64 -18.00
N SER A 54 -32.00 -20.78 -17.32
CA SER A 54 -31.49 -19.69 -16.50
C SER A 54 -30.84 -20.29 -15.22
N ASN A 55 -29.60 -20.68 -15.32
CA ASN A 55 -28.81 -21.08 -14.17
C ASN A 55 -27.69 -20.05 -13.94
N SER A 56 -28.09 -18.83 -13.56
CA SER A 56 -27.20 -17.84 -12.97
C SER A 56 -27.19 -18.02 -11.45
N GLY A 57 -26.58 -19.10 -11.01
CA GLY A 57 -26.20 -19.28 -9.62
C GLY A 57 -25.08 -18.32 -9.25
N THR A 58 -25.38 -17.05 -9.10
CA THR A 58 -24.54 -16.11 -8.34
C THR A 58 -24.58 -16.60 -6.90
N SER A 59 -23.59 -17.39 -6.48
CA SER A 59 -23.34 -17.69 -5.07
C SER A 59 -23.06 -16.36 -4.38
N SER A 60 -24.09 -15.71 -3.88
CA SER A 60 -23.96 -14.51 -3.07
C SER A 60 -23.33 -14.92 -1.73
N ILE A 61 -22.15 -14.41 -1.43
CA ILE A 61 -21.57 -14.52 -0.08
C ILE A 61 -22.53 -13.82 0.87
N PRO A 62 -23.08 -14.53 1.89
CA PRO A 62 -24.06 -13.94 2.81
C PRO A 62 -23.46 -12.71 3.50
N ALA A 63 -24.29 -11.69 3.75
CA ALA A 63 -23.89 -10.57 4.60
C ALA A 63 -23.45 -11.09 5.99
N PRO A 64 -22.45 -10.47 6.64
CA PRO A 64 -22.02 -10.86 7.96
C PRO A 64 -23.21 -10.82 8.94
N LYS A 65 -23.36 -11.86 9.75
CA LYS A 65 -24.38 -11.91 10.80
C LYS A 65 -24.11 -10.77 11.79
N PRO A 66 -25.17 -10.10 12.32
CA PRO A 66 -24.98 -9.17 13.42
C PRO A 66 -24.29 -9.87 14.57
N VAL A 67 -23.16 -9.33 15.01
CA VAL A 67 -22.46 -9.84 16.21
C VAL A 67 -23.21 -9.27 17.41
N THR A 68 -24.10 -10.06 18.00
CA THR A 68 -24.70 -9.72 19.30
C THR A 68 -23.61 -9.82 20.35
N GLY A 69 -23.10 -8.70 20.79
CA GLY A 69 -22.00 -8.64 21.75
C GLY A 69 -22.15 -7.48 22.72
N LYS A 70 -21.38 -7.52 23.80
CA LYS A 70 -21.29 -6.39 24.73
C LYS A 70 -20.82 -5.14 23.99
N PRO A 71 -21.24 -3.92 24.40
CA PRO A 71 -20.65 -2.68 23.91
C PRO A 71 -19.13 -2.75 23.97
N ALA A 72 -18.46 -2.31 22.92
CA ALA A 72 -16.99 -2.36 22.84
C ALA A 72 -16.48 -1.20 22.00
N THR A 73 -15.30 -0.71 22.34
CA THR A 73 -14.60 0.33 21.59
C THR A 73 -13.15 -0.09 21.37
N ILE A 74 -12.67 0.08 20.14
CA ILE A 74 -11.27 -0.13 19.78
C ILE A 74 -10.84 0.91 18.78
N THR A 75 -9.62 1.43 18.94
CA THR A 75 -8.99 2.31 17.95
C THR A 75 -7.85 1.58 17.26
N ILE A 76 -7.83 1.63 15.94
CA ILE A 76 -6.82 0.98 15.12
C ILE A 76 -6.13 2.04 14.28
N GLY A 77 -4.79 2.09 14.39
CA GLY A 77 -3.93 2.99 13.64
C GLY A 77 -3.31 2.31 12.42
N ALA A 78 -3.02 3.08 11.38
CA ALA A 78 -2.28 2.62 10.21
C ALA A 78 -1.37 3.71 9.65
N SER A 79 -0.19 3.30 9.19
CA SER A 79 0.78 4.18 8.54
C SER A 79 0.79 4.01 7.02
N GLY A 80 1.42 4.97 6.34
CA GLY A 80 1.89 4.83 4.97
C GLY A 80 3.09 3.89 4.85
N ASP A 81 3.77 3.96 3.70
CA ASP A 81 4.85 3.07 3.34
C ASP A 81 6.11 3.30 4.18
N LEU A 82 6.68 2.21 4.73
CA LEU A 82 8.00 2.16 5.32
C LEU A 82 8.96 1.54 4.30
N ILE A 83 9.83 2.38 3.72
CA ILE A 83 10.75 1.96 2.67
C ILE A 83 12.15 2.55 2.90
N ALA A 84 13.11 1.71 3.27
CA ALA A 84 14.49 2.11 3.58
C ALA A 84 15.34 2.19 2.30
N HIS A 85 15.51 3.39 1.78
CA HIS A 85 16.38 3.68 0.63
C HIS A 85 17.83 3.93 1.05
N ALA A 86 18.73 4.04 0.08
CA ALA A 86 20.18 4.27 0.29
C ALA A 86 20.47 5.43 1.26
N SER A 87 19.80 6.56 1.09
CA SER A 87 20.02 7.74 1.94
C SER A 87 19.61 7.53 3.39
N THR A 88 18.51 6.84 3.64
CA THR A 88 18.02 6.56 5.00
C THR A 88 18.86 5.48 5.69
N VAL A 89 19.28 4.45 4.94
CA VAL A 89 20.16 3.40 5.47
C VAL A 89 21.55 3.95 5.80
N ALA A 90 22.10 4.82 4.95
CA ALA A 90 23.37 5.48 5.21
C ALA A 90 23.32 6.36 6.48
N GLN A 91 22.25 7.10 6.67
CA GLN A 91 22.06 7.92 7.88
C GLN A 91 21.82 7.05 9.13
N ALA A 92 21.08 5.95 9.03
CA ALA A 92 20.90 5.00 10.12
C ALA A 92 22.23 4.34 10.53
N ARG A 93 23.11 4.04 9.56
CA ARG A 93 24.47 3.54 9.83
C ARG A 93 25.33 4.60 10.53
N ALA A 94 25.27 5.85 10.08
CA ALA A 94 26.00 6.95 10.71
C ALA A 94 25.49 7.19 12.15
N ALA A 95 24.18 7.18 12.38
CA ALA A 95 23.57 7.31 13.70
C ALA A 95 23.97 6.18 14.67
N ALA A 96 24.30 4.99 14.15
CA ALA A 96 24.82 3.86 14.93
C ALA A 96 26.34 3.90 15.13
N GLY A 97 27.03 4.99 14.78
CA GLY A 97 28.49 5.08 14.87
C GLY A 97 29.23 4.15 13.89
N GLY A 98 28.56 3.74 12.80
CA GLY A 98 29.12 2.87 11.76
C GLY A 98 29.04 1.37 12.06
N GLN A 99 28.51 0.98 13.22
CA GLN A 99 28.30 -0.43 13.61
C GLN A 99 26.79 -0.74 13.74
N GLY A 100 26.25 -1.50 12.79
CA GLY A 100 24.82 -1.73 12.68
C GLY A 100 24.04 -0.51 12.15
N TYR A 101 22.76 -0.40 12.50
CA TYR A 101 21.86 0.63 11.96
C TYR A 101 20.88 1.11 13.03
N ALA A 102 20.81 2.41 13.27
CA ALA A 102 19.92 3.04 14.24
C ALA A 102 18.81 3.83 13.51
N PHE A 103 17.68 3.19 13.23
CA PHE A 103 16.53 3.84 12.59
C PHE A 103 15.61 4.57 13.56
N ALA A 104 15.50 4.11 14.81
CA ALA A 104 14.55 4.66 15.79
C ALA A 104 14.59 6.20 15.96
N PRO A 105 15.76 6.86 15.94
CA PRO A 105 15.81 8.32 16.06
C PRO A 105 15.03 9.07 14.97
N PHE A 106 14.92 8.48 13.77
CA PHE A 106 14.28 9.16 12.63
C PHE A 106 12.76 9.21 12.72
N PHE A 107 12.14 8.39 13.56
CA PHE A 107 10.67 8.40 13.77
C PHE A 107 10.27 8.85 15.18
N ALA A 108 11.20 9.15 16.06
CA ALA A 108 10.94 9.35 17.49
C ALA A 108 9.80 10.33 17.78
N ALA A 109 9.66 11.38 16.96
CA ALA A 109 8.59 12.36 17.09
C ALA A 109 7.19 11.79 16.92
N LEU A 110 7.05 10.67 16.18
CA LEU A 110 5.76 10.04 15.90
C LEU A 110 5.38 8.95 16.91
N LYS A 111 6.29 8.55 17.79
CA LYS A 111 6.04 7.46 18.74
C LYS A 111 4.74 7.62 19.53
N PRO A 112 4.44 8.79 20.15
CA PRO A 112 3.17 8.96 20.87
C PRO A 112 1.93 8.78 19.97
N THR A 113 2.02 9.21 18.71
CA THR A 113 0.91 9.07 17.73
C THR A 113 0.67 7.60 17.35
N VAL A 114 1.74 6.83 17.18
CA VAL A 114 1.66 5.42 16.80
C VAL A 114 1.24 4.55 17.99
N GLU A 115 1.63 4.88 19.21
CA GLU A 115 1.26 4.16 20.44
C GLU A 115 -0.16 4.47 20.95
N ALA A 116 -0.77 5.56 20.51
CA ALA A 116 -2.10 5.97 21.00
C ALA A 116 -3.25 5.00 20.64
N PRO A 117 -3.32 4.41 19.43
CA PRO A 117 -4.31 3.40 19.11
C PRO A 117 -4.08 2.10 19.90
N THR A 118 -5.16 1.30 20.05
CA THR A 118 -5.08 -0.02 20.69
C THR A 118 -4.26 -1.02 19.86
N ILE A 119 -4.30 -0.89 18.53
CA ILE A 119 -3.53 -1.68 17.56
C ILE A 119 -3.01 -0.73 16.51
N SER A 120 -1.73 -0.83 16.15
CA SER A 120 -1.11 -0.02 15.10
C SER A 120 -0.47 -0.91 14.04
N ILE A 121 -0.81 -0.64 12.78
CA ILE A 121 -0.43 -1.45 11.61
C ILE A 121 0.46 -0.63 10.67
N CYS A 122 1.55 -1.23 10.19
CA CYS A 122 2.42 -0.63 9.18
C CYS A 122 2.36 -1.33 7.83
N GLN A 123 2.89 -0.66 6.80
CA GLN A 123 3.24 -1.26 5.51
C GLN A 123 4.76 -1.37 5.44
N MET A 124 5.29 -2.59 5.60
CA MET A 124 6.71 -2.89 5.42
C MET A 124 6.97 -3.19 3.95
N GLU A 125 7.49 -2.21 3.24
CA GLU A 125 7.65 -2.33 1.78
C GLU A 125 8.96 -3.00 1.36
N ASN A 126 9.98 -2.98 2.23
CA ASN A 126 11.22 -3.69 1.96
C ASN A 126 11.19 -5.13 2.49
N PRO A 127 11.78 -6.10 1.77
CA PRO A 127 12.33 -7.29 2.39
C PRO A 127 13.39 -6.94 3.42
N LEU A 128 13.49 -7.75 4.47
CA LEU A 128 14.38 -7.55 5.61
C LEU A 128 15.43 -8.66 5.66
N SER A 129 16.72 -8.29 5.72
CA SER A 129 17.79 -9.23 5.90
C SER A 129 17.90 -9.72 7.34
N ARG A 130 17.92 -11.02 7.55
CA ARG A 130 18.11 -11.61 8.88
C ARG A 130 19.52 -11.38 9.45
N THR A 131 20.51 -11.30 8.60
CA THR A 131 21.93 -11.27 8.97
C THR A 131 22.65 -9.97 8.63
N ASN A 132 21.96 -9.02 7.96
CA ASN A 132 22.55 -7.82 7.39
C ASN A 132 23.63 -8.13 6.32
N THR A 133 23.53 -9.28 5.67
CA THR A 133 24.33 -9.62 4.47
C THR A 133 23.56 -9.29 3.22
N ASP A 134 24.27 -9.01 2.13
CA ASP A 134 23.70 -8.71 0.81
C ASP A 134 22.64 -7.60 0.83
N LEU A 135 22.84 -6.59 1.68
CA LEU A 135 21.94 -5.45 1.76
C LEU A 135 21.87 -4.73 0.41
N SER A 136 20.66 -4.40 0.01
CA SER A 136 20.36 -3.65 -1.19
C SER A 136 19.27 -2.61 -0.89
N VAL A 137 19.42 -1.40 -1.43
CA VAL A 137 18.62 -0.23 -1.03
C VAL A 137 18.12 0.57 -2.22
N GLU A 138 18.24 0.02 -3.43
CA GLU A 138 17.79 0.58 -4.69
C GLU A 138 17.23 -0.53 -5.59
N TYR A 139 16.08 -0.31 -6.22
CA TYR A 139 15.37 -1.14 -7.19
C TYR A 139 15.01 -2.56 -6.72
N SER A 140 15.90 -3.28 -6.06
CA SER A 140 15.68 -4.58 -5.45
C SER A 140 16.20 -4.51 -4.02
N PHE A 141 15.27 -4.43 -3.07
CA PHE A 141 15.58 -4.12 -1.69
C PHE A 141 15.98 -5.35 -0.87
N ASN A 142 16.82 -5.12 0.14
CA ASN A 142 17.10 -6.00 1.25
C ASN A 142 17.56 -5.12 2.43
N ALA A 143 16.61 -4.67 3.24
CA ALA A 143 16.90 -3.70 4.30
C ALA A 143 17.50 -4.35 5.55
N PRO A 144 18.24 -3.58 6.37
CA PRO A 144 18.78 -4.07 7.63
C PRO A 144 17.66 -4.48 8.60
N ARG A 145 17.88 -5.59 9.34
CA ARG A 145 16.90 -6.10 10.34
C ARG A 145 16.54 -5.09 11.43
N GLU A 146 17.43 -4.16 11.74
CA GLU A 146 17.21 -3.11 12.73
C GLU A 146 16.07 -2.17 12.32
N PHE A 147 15.65 -2.20 11.06
CA PHE A 147 14.47 -1.47 10.60
C PHE A 147 13.20 -2.02 11.26
N ALA A 148 13.06 -3.37 11.40
CA ALA A 148 11.97 -3.98 12.17
C ALA A 148 12.06 -3.63 13.65
N THR A 149 13.26 -3.64 14.24
CA THR A 149 13.46 -3.26 15.64
C THR A 149 12.99 -1.84 15.91
N ALA A 150 13.35 -0.91 15.02
CA ALA A 150 12.89 0.47 15.09
C ALA A 150 11.37 0.57 14.92
N THR A 151 10.78 -0.17 13.97
CA THR A 151 9.33 -0.21 13.74
C THR A 151 8.59 -0.68 14.99
N ARG A 152 9.06 -1.75 15.64
CA ARG A 152 8.47 -2.22 16.91
C ARG A 152 8.60 -1.19 18.02
N SER A 153 9.75 -0.54 18.14
CA SER A 153 10.00 0.47 19.16
C SER A 153 9.11 1.70 19.04
N MET A 154 8.52 1.93 17.87
CA MET A 154 7.52 2.97 17.60
C MET A 154 6.13 2.63 18.16
N GLY A 155 5.85 1.37 18.45
CA GLY A 155 4.55 0.92 18.92
C GLY A 155 3.70 0.20 17.88
N PHE A 156 4.25 -0.16 16.72
CA PHE A 156 3.52 -1.01 15.77
C PHE A 156 3.38 -2.45 16.29
N ASP A 157 2.23 -3.07 16.00
CA ASP A 157 1.89 -4.45 16.39
C ASP A 157 2.04 -5.45 15.24
N GLY A 158 2.05 -4.94 14.01
CA GLY A 158 2.26 -5.76 12.82
C GLY A 158 2.29 -4.93 11.55
N CYS A 159 2.72 -5.58 10.47
CA CYS A 159 2.84 -4.93 9.18
C CYS A 159 2.22 -5.77 8.06
N SER A 160 1.73 -5.09 7.03
CA SER A 160 1.52 -5.69 5.72
C SER A 160 2.88 -5.92 5.06
N THR A 161 3.06 -7.07 4.41
CA THR A 161 4.24 -7.44 3.62
C THR A 161 3.88 -7.76 2.17
N ALA A 162 2.61 -7.56 1.78
CA ALA A 162 2.17 -7.68 0.40
C ALA A 162 2.39 -6.35 -0.34
N ASN A 163 3.37 -6.30 -1.24
CA ASN A 163 3.75 -5.13 -2.02
C ASN A 163 4.55 -5.54 -3.28
N ASN A 164 4.89 -4.58 -4.13
CA ASN A 164 5.66 -4.81 -5.34
C ASN A 164 7.14 -5.18 -5.09
N HIS A 165 7.62 -5.09 -3.86
CA HIS A 165 8.97 -5.52 -3.43
C HIS A 165 8.97 -6.86 -2.68
N THR A 166 7.82 -7.52 -2.55
CA THR A 166 7.69 -8.79 -1.82
C THR A 166 8.70 -9.85 -2.29
N TRP A 167 8.97 -9.92 -3.60
CA TRP A 167 9.86 -10.93 -4.21
C TRP A 167 11.28 -10.45 -4.48
N ASP A 168 11.68 -9.27 -4.08
CA ASP A 168 13.01 -8.69 -4.40
C ASP A 168 14.19 -9.61 -4.04
N ARG A 169 14.02 -10.44 -3.03
CA ARG A 169 15.02 -11.44 -2.59
C ARG A 169 14.50 -12.87 -2.74
N GLY A 170 13.54 -13.08 -3.61
CA GLY A 170 12.95 -14.39 -3.86
C GLY A 170 12.23 -14.96 -2.64
N GLN A 171 12.00 -16.26 -2.65
CA GLN A 171 11.36 -16.99 -1.55
C GLN A 171 12.09 -16.80 -0.21
N GLN A 172 13.43 -16.88 -0.22
CA GLN A 172 14.25 -16.68 0.96
C GLN A 172 14.01 -15.32 1.60
N GLY A 173 13.92 -14.24 0.79
CA GLY A 173 13.65 -12.89 1.29
C GLY A 173 12.26 -12.76 1.94
N MET A 174 11.26 -13.43 1.40
CA MET A 174 9.93 -13.49 2.01
C MET A 174 9.97 -14.20 3.36
N GLU A 175 10.66 -15.33 3.45
CA GLU A 175 10.82 -16.12 4.69
C GLU A 175 11.59 -15.30 5.73
N GLU A 176 12.76 -14.75 5.37
CA GLU A 176 13.58 -13.92 6.27
C GLU A 176 12.80 -12.68 6.78
N THR A 177 12.05 -12.02 5.92
CA THR A 177 11.22 -10.86 6.32
C THR A 177 10.22 -11.24 7.40
N ARG A 178 9.52 -12.38 7.25
CA ARG A 178 8.57 -12.87 8.27
C ARG A 178 9.28 -13.25 9.57
N GLU A 179 10.45 -13.91 9.48
CA GLU A 179 11.26 -14.26 10.65
C GLU A 179 11.75 -13.03 11.41
N VAL A 180 12.26 -12.01 10.70
CA VAL A 180 12.74 -10.77 11.29
C VAL A 180 11.61 -9.98 11.95
N LEU A 181 10.44 -9.90 11.33
CA LEU A 181 9.26 -9.27 11.94
C LEU A 181 8.83 -10.03 13.19
N ALA A 182 8.72 -11.35 13.12
CA ALA A 182 8.35 -12.19 14.27
C ALA A 182 9.35 -12.09 15.44
N ALA A 183 10.66 -12.04 15.15
CA ALA A 183 11.71 -11.86 16.15
C ALA A 183 11.65 -10.49 16.87
N ASN A 184 10.89 -9.55 16.33
CA ASN A 184 10.62 -8.23 16.91
C ASN A 184 9.17 -8.10 17.42
N ASP A 185 8.44 -9.19 17.65
CA ASP A 185 7.05 -9.18 18.09
C ASP A 185 6.10 -8.42 17.14
N LEU A 186 6.43 -8.37 15.84
CA LEU A 186 5.59 -7.81 14.80
C LEU A 186 4.89 -8.92 14.02
N LYS A 187 3.57 -8.85 13.94
CA LYS A 187 2.80 -9.76 13.09
C LYS A 187 2.97 -9.37 11.62
N ALA A 188 3.16 -10.38 10.74
CA ALA A 188 3.34 -10.18 9.30
C ALA A 188 2.11 -10.66 8.55
N SER A 189 1.34 -9.74 7.95
CA SER A 189 0.22 -10.04 7.07
C SER A 189 0.67 -9.93 5.61
N GLY A 190 0.53 -11.00 4.84
CA GLY A 190 0.96 -11.02 3.43
C GLY A 190 0.87 -12.39 2.79
N PRO A 191 1.51 -12.59 1.63
CA PRO A 191 1.50 -13.86 0.92
C PRO A 191 2.09 -15.00 1.73
N GLY A 192 1.66 -16.22 1.46
CA GLY A 192 2.39 -17.42 1.87
C GLY A 192 3.80 -17.42 1.28
N THR A 193 4.76 -18.06 1.96
CA THR A 193 6.17 -18.05 1.53
C THR A 193 6.59 -19.29 0.78
N LYS A 194 5.73 -20.30 0.70
CA LYS A 194 6.00 -21.59 0.04
C LYS A 194 4.90 -21.98 -0.92
N ALA A 195 5.25 -22.77 -1.91
CA ALA A 195 4.27 -23.37 -2.82
C ALA A 195 3.21 -24.18 -2.03
N GLY A 196 1.92 -23.90 -2.32
CA GLY A 196 0.79 -24.49 -1.60
C GLY A 196 0.42 -23.81 -0.27
N GLU A 197 1.24 -22.92 0.26
CA GLU A 197 0.91 -22.08 1.40
C GLU A 197 0.11 -20.86 0.91
N LYS A 198 -1.13 -20.75 1.38
CA LYS A 198 -1.94 -19.55 1.16
C LYS A 198 -1.63 -18.53 2.24
N GLY A 199 -1.65 -17.25 1.86
CA GLY A 199 -1.69 -16.18 2.85
C GLY A 199 -2.88 -16.37 3.79
N GLN A 200 -2.66 -16.12 5.06
CA GLN A 200 -3.67 -16.26 6.10
C GLN A 200 -3.96 -14.91 6.75
N PRO A 201 -5.19 -14.69 7.23
CA PRO A 201 -5.46 -13.51 8.03
C PRO A 201 -4.58 -13.53 9.30
N VAL A 202 -4.04 -12.37 9.63
CA VAL A 202 -3.38 -12.13 10.92
C VAL A 202 -4.44 -11.63 11.90
N PHE A 203 -4.49 -12.22 13.08
CA PHE A 203 -5.46 -11.84 14.09
C PHE A 203 -4.79 -11.08 15.25
N TYR A 204 -5.47 -10.03 15.68
CA TYR A 204 -5.17 -9.26 16.89
C TYR A 204 -6.35 -9.41 17.86
N GLU A 205 -6.08 -9.58 19.14
CA GLU A 205 -7.09 -9.65 20.17
C GLU A 205 -6.87 -8.53 21.20
N ALA A 206 -7.84 -7.64 21.30
CA ALA A 206 -7.80 -6.52 22.23
C ALA A 206 -9.22 -6.07 22.59
N ASN A 207 -9.43 -5.61 23.82
CA ASN A 207 -10.72 -5.11 24.33
C ASN A 207 -11.88 -6.10 24.16
N GLY A 208 -11.58 -7.41 24.16
CA GLY A 208 -12.56 -8.47 23.92
C GLY A 208 -13.06 -8.56 22.48
N LEU A 209 -12.32 -7.98 21.54
CA LEU A 209 -12.56 -8.02 20.12
C LEU A 209 -11.45 -8.77 19.39
N LYS A 210 -11.83 -9.49 18.32
CA LYS A 210 -10.93 -10.15 17.40
C LYS A 210 -10.88 -9.39 16.08
N VAL A 211 -9.73 -8.84 15.74
CA VAL A 211 -9.50 -8.05 14.54
C VAL A 211 -8.66 -8.86 13.56
N ALA A 212 -9.15 -9.04 12.34
CA ALA A 212 -8.39 -9.69 11.26
C ALA A 212 -7.77 -8.62 10.35
N GLN A 213 -6.49 -8.80 10.00
CA GLN A 213 -5.81 -8.07 8.93
C GLN A 213 -5.54 -9.03 7.77
N LEU A 214 -5.93 -8.62 6.57
CA LEU A 214 -5.60 -9.22 5.30
C LEU A 214 -4.76 -8.22 4.50
N SER A 215 -3.82 -8.72 3.69
CA SER A 215 -2.92 -7.85 2.93
C SER A 215 -2.77 -8.33 1.50
N TYR A 216 -2.93 -7.42 0.54
CA TYR A 216 -2.91 -7.72 -0.89
C TYR A 216 -2.07 -6.72 -1.66
N SER A 217 -1.48 -7.17 -2.76
CA SER A 217 -0.76 -6.32 -3.70
C SER A 217 -1.21 -6.57 -5.15
N TYR A 218 -1.17 -5.53 -5.96
CA TYR A 218 -1.40 -5.61 -7.41
C TYR A 218 -0.27 -6.38 -8.12
N SER A 219 0.95 -6.32 -7.56
CA SER A 219 2.13 -7.01 -8.05
C SER A 219 2.99 -7.46 -6.87
N LEU A 220 3.71 -8.57 -6.99
CA LEU A 220 4.68 -9.05 -6.00
C LEU A 220 6.13 -8.88 -6.48
N ILE A 221 6.31 -8.30 -7.65
CA ILE A 221 7.59 -7.87 -8.20
C ILE A 221 7.50 -6.38 -8.56
N ASN A 222 8.64 -5.69 -8.52
CA ASN A 222 8.71 -4.30 -8.96
C ASN A 222 8.54 -4.23 -10.48
N ALA A 223 7.31 -3.99 -10.93
CA ALA A 223 6.90 -3.96 -12.31
C ALA A 223 6.57 -2.54 -12.76
N VAL A 224 6.94 -2.21 -13.99
CA VAL A 224 6.66 -0.89 -14.58
C VAL A 224 5.19 -0.79 -14.98
N GLY A 225 4.53 0.29 -14.58
CA GLY A 225 3.15 0.61 -14.94
C GLY A 225 2.12 -0.27 -14.22
N ASP A 226 1.04 -0.61 -14.91
CA ASP A 226 -0.09 -1.41 -14.39
C ASP A 226 0.07 -2.92 -14.59
N GLN A 227 1.30 -3.39 -14.70
CA GLN A 227 1.58 -4.82 -14.89
C GLN A 227 1.29 -5.59 -13.60
N TRP A 228 0.17 -6.30 -13.62
CA TRP A 228 -0.29 -7.21 -12.57
C TRP A 228 0.50 -8.50 -12.65
N SER A 229 1.53 -8.65 -11.80
CA SER A 229 2.40 -9.79 -11.98
C SER A 229 2.85 -10.45 -10.69
N VAL A 230 3.13 -11.73 -10.84
CA VAL A 230 3.90 -12.54 -9.91
C VAL A 230 5.17 -12.99 -10.61
N PRO A 231 6.24 -13.30 -9.87
CA PRO A 231 7.49 -13.76 -10.47
C PRO A 231 7.27 -15.03 -11.31
N LYS A 232 7.95 -15.11 -12.45
CA LYS A 232 7.81 -16.25 -13.39
C LYS A 232 8.23 -17.56 -12.75
N GLU A 233 9.23 -17.53 -11.90
CA GLU A 233 9.79 -18.64 -11.14
C GLU A 233 8.89 -19.10 -9.98
N ALA A 234 7.94 -18.28 -9.56
CA ALA A 234 7.01 -18.58 -8.47
C ALA A 234 5.54 -18.34 -8.87
N PRO A 235 5.04 -19.03 -9.91
CA PRO A 235 3.66 -18.83 -10.39
C PRO A 235 2.59 -19.22 -9.34
N TRP A 236 2.95 -19.98 -8.32
CA TRP A 236 2.10 -20.35 -7.19
C TRP A 236 1.69 -19.14 -6.32
N LEU A 237 2.42 -18.03 -6.38
CA LEU A 237 2.06 -16.78 -5.68
C LEU A 237 0.76 -16.16 -6.18
N LYS A 238 0.23 -16.58 -7.32
CA LYS A 238 -1.11 -16.18 -7.78
C LYS A 238 -2.22 -16.51 -6.78
N ASP A 239 -2.02 -17.54 -5.97
CA ASP A 239 -3.00 -17.98 -4.98
C ASP A 239 -2.67 -17.47 -3.56
N ALA A 240 -1.65 -16.64 -3.42
CA ALA A 240 -1.08 -16.22 -2.14
C ALA A 240 -1.26 -14.73 -1.88
N MET A 241 -2.48 -14.27 -1.59
CA MET A 241 -2.81 -12.88 -1.26
C MET A 241 -2.31 -11.85 -2.29
N TRP A 242 -2.33 -12.25 -3.51
CA TRP A 242 -2.21 -11.37 -4.65
C TRP A 242 -3.60 -11.08 -5.20
N PHE A 243 -3.88 -9.86 -5.55
CA PHE A 243 -5.16 -9.54 -6.14
C PHE A 243 -4.99 -9.13 -7.60
N THR A 244 -5.91 -9.59 -8.40
CA THR A 244 -6.08 -9.17 -9.78
C THR A 244 -6.98 -7.93 -9.83
N ARG A 245 -7.43 -7.57 -11.01
CA ARG A 245 -8.38 -6.47 -11.24
C ARG A 245 -9.75 -6.65 -10.57
N THR A 246 -9.98 -7.73 -9.82
CA THR A 246 -11.24 -8.02 -9.16
C THR A 246 -11.08 -8.26 -7.67
N SER A 247 -12.10 -7.89 -6.90
CA SER A 247 -12.14 -8.05 -5.45
C SER A 247 -12.57 -9.44 -4.96
N LYS A 248 -12.89 -10.38 -5.87
CA LYS A 248 -13.54 -11.67 -5.51
C LYS A 248 -12.76 -12.49 -4.49
N GLY A 249 -11.44 -12.60 -4.67
CA GLY A 249 -10.57 -13.30 -3.72
C GLY A 249 -10.57 -12.64 -2.35
N VAL A 250 -10.44 -11.32 -2.33
CA VAL A 250 -10.42 -10.51 -1.10
C VAL A 250 -11.72 -10.68 -0.30
N VAL A 251 -12.88 -10.61 -0.97
CA VAL A 251 -14.19 -10.79 -0.34
C VAL A 251 -14.32 -12.20 0.26
N LYS A 252 -13.86 -13.23 -0.46
CA LYS A 252 -13.87 -14.61 0.02
C LYS A 252 -13.03 -14.79 1.29
N ASP A 253 -11.83 -14.23 1.29
CA ASP A 253 -10.90 -14.36 2.43
C ASP A 253 -11.39 -13.52 3.62
N ALA A 254 -11.98 -12.35 3.39
CA ALA A 254 -12.62 -11.55 4.43
C ALA A 254 -13.80 -12.30 5.07
N ALA A 255 -14.64 -12.96 4.26
CA ALA A 255 -15.72 -13.81 4.77
C ALA A 255 -15.18 -15.02 5.57
N ALA A 256 -14.08 -15.62 5.14
CA ALA A 256 -13.41 -16.69 5.87
C ALA A 256 -12.84 -16.21 7.22
N ALA A 257 -12.27 -15.00 7.28
CA ALA A 257 -11.83 -14.38 8.53
C ALA A 257 -13.02 -14.14 9.51
N ARG A 258 -14.16 -13.68 8.97
CA ARG A 258 -15.42 -13.58 9.76
C ARG A 258 -15.86 -14.94 10.30
N ALA A 259 -15.81 -15.98 9.48
CA ALA A 259 -16.15 -17.35 9.90
C ALA A 259 -15.21 -17.88 11.00
N GLN A 260 -13.98 -17.37 11.08
CA GLN A 260 -13.01 -17.64 12.15
C GLN A 260 -13.21 -16.76 13.39
N GLY A 261 -14.29 -15.99 13.44
CA GLY A 261 -14.69 -15.17 14.59
C GLY A 261 -14.14 -13.75 14.59
N ALA A 262 -13.70 -13.21 13.46
CA ALA A 262 -13.31 -11.80 13.39
C ALA A 262 -14.51 -10.87 13.62
N ASP A 263 -14.42 -10.00 14.60
CA ASP A 263 -15.37 -8.89 14.84
C ASP A 263 -15.15 -7.76 13.82
N LEU A 264 -13.89 -7.51 13.43
CA LEU A 264 -13.48 -6.52 12.44
C LEU A 264 -12.52 -7.13 11.42
N VAL A 265 -12.66 -6.72 10.17
CA VAL A 265 -11.78 -7.13 9.07
C VAL A 265 -11.19 -5.90 8.40
N LEU A 266 -9.87 -5.78 8.48
CA LEU A 266 -9.06 -4.75 7.85
C LEU A 266 -8.40 -5.32 6.59
N VAL A 267 -8.34 -4.55 5.52
CA VAL A 267 -7.67 -4.95 4.29
C VAL A 267 -6.62 -3.92 3.91
N SER A 268 -5.35 -4.30 4.04
CA SER A 268 -4.23 -3.52 3.51
C SER A 268 -4.11 -3.77 2.01
N MET A 269 -4.13 -2.71 1.22
CA MET A 269 -4.11 -2.76 -0.24
C MET A 269 -2.91 -1.97 -0.77
N HIS A 270 -1.96 -2.65 -1.38
CA HIS A 270 -0.85 -2.03 -2.08
C HIS A 270 -1.23 -1.92 -3.57
N TRP A 271 -1.68 -0.74 -4.00
CA TRP A 271 -2.44 -0.53 -5.24
C TRP A 271 -2.31 0.88 -5.82
N GLY A 272 -2.88 1.09 -7.00
CA GLY A 272 -2.85 2.38 -7.70
C GLY A 272 -1.61 2.53 -8.58
N TYR A 273 -1.21 3.76 -8.86
CA TYR A 273 0.01 4.09 -9.58
C TYR A 273 0.89 4.99 -8.73
N GLU A 274 2.20 4.79 -8.80
CA GLU A 274 3.18 5.63 -8.11
C GLU A 274 3.00 7.10 -8.48
N TYR A 275 2.98 7.96 -7.48
CA TYR A 275 2.95 9.43 -7.58
C TYR A 275 1.69 10.02 -8.21
N GLU A 276 0.63 9.22 -8.38
CA GLU A 276 -0.61 9.64 -9.02
C GLU A 276 -1.80 9.71 -8.04
N GLY A 277 -2.90 10.31 -8.53
CA GLY A 277 -4.19 10.34 -7.82
C GLY A 277 -4.94 9.01 -7.89
N VAL A 278 -6.08 8.94 -7.21
CA VAL A 278 -6.94 7.73 -7.19
C VAL A 278 -7.42 7.38 -8.60
N ASN A 279 -7.12 6.17 -9.04
CA ASN A 279 -7.52 5.67 -10.35
C ASN A 279 -8.89 4.96 -10.35
N ALA A 280 -9.39 4.62 -11.54
CA ALA A 280 -10.69 3.98 -11.71
C ALA A 280 -10.75 2.58 -11.08
N GLN A 281 -9.65 1.82 -11.11
CA GLN A 281 -9.57 0.49 -10.55
C GLN A 281 -9.65 0.51 -9.02
N GLN A 282 -8.95 1.42 -8.35
CA GLN A 282 -9.05 1.62 -6.90
C GLN A 282 -10.50 1.90 -6.49
N LYS A 283 -11.22 2.77 -7.22
CA LYS A 283 -12.63 3.08 -6.98
C LYS A 283 -13.55 1.86 -7.19
N GLN A 284 -13.33 1.09 -8.24
CA GLN A 284 -14.11 -0.12 -8.53
C GLN A 284 -13.93 -1.17 -7.42
N VAL A 285 -12.69 -1.50 -7.08
CA VAL A 285 -12.39 -2.49 -6.02
C VAL A 285 -12.96 -2.04 -4.67
N THR A 286 -12.82 -0.75 -4.34
CA THR A 286 -13.45 -0.16 -3.14
C THR A 286 -14.96 -0.40 -3.12
N ALA A 287 -15.65 -0.05 -4.20
CA ALA A 287 -17.11 -0.21 -4.28
C ALA A 287 -17.53 -1.68 -4.11
N GLU A 288 -16.78 -2.63 -4.68
CA GLU A 288 -17.04 -4.06 -4.57
C GLU A 288 -16.80 -4.57 -3.15
N LEU A 289 -15.66 -4.22 -2.52
CA LEU A 289 -15.32 -4.64 -1.16
C LEU A 289 -16.32 -4.08 -0.13
N MET A 290 -16.65 -2.80 -0.22
CA MET A 290 -17.57 -2.16 0.71
C MET A 290 -19.02 -2.63 0.54
N ARG A 291 -19.44 -2.96 -0.70
CA ARG A 291 -20.76 -3.55 -0.97
C ARG A 291 -20.88 -4.96 -0.40
N SER A 292 -19.79 -5.72 -0.32
CA SER A 292 -19.80 -7.07 0.24
C SER A 292 -20.16 -7.10 1.73
N GLY A 293 -19.96 -6.00 2.44
CA GLY A 293 -20.16 -5.92 3.89
C GLY A 293 -19.12 -6.68 4.71
N GLN A 294 -18.14 -7.33 4.09
CA GLN A 294 -17.14 -8.16 4.77
C GLN A 294 -15.95 -7.37 5.31
N VAL A 295 -15.68 -6.20 4.75
CA VAL A 295 -14.50 -5.36 5.07
C VAL A 295 -14.95 -4.13 5.86
N ASP A 296 -14.22 -3.77 6.92
CA ASP A 296 -14.54 -2.62 7.78
C ASP A 296 -13.66 -1.39 7.51
N TRP A 297 -12.43 -1.59 7.08
CA TRP A 297 -11.53 -0.51 6.68
C TRP A 297 -10.57 -1.01 5.59
N ILE A 298 -10.39 -0.21 4.53
CA ILE A 298 -9.36 -0.40 3.51
C ILE A 298 -8.22 0.57 3.79
N ILE A 299 -7.01 0.03 3.96
CA ILE A 299 -5.77 0.76 4.23
C ILE A 299 -4.92 0.69 2.96
N GLY A 300 -4.86 1.78 2.20
CA GLY A 300 -4.16 1.84 0.92
C GLY A 300 -2.74 2.37 1.06
N ASN A 301 -1.85 1.81 0.24
CA ASN A 301 -0.41 2.08 0.14
C ASN A 301 0.05 1.95 -1.32
N HIS A 302 1.30 2.20 -1.66
CA HIS A 302 1.97 2.15 -2.96
C HIS A 302 2.13 3.48 -3.70
N PRO A 303 1.13 4.39 -3.80
CA PRO A 303 1.33 5.62 -4.56
C PRO A 303 2.45 6.53 -4.06
N HIS A 304 2.98 6.30 -2.85
CA HIS A 304 4.00 7.11 -2.19
C HIS A 304 3.64 8.59 -2.00
N VAL A 305 2.41 8.94 -2.33
CA VAL A 305 1.80 10.25 -2.09
C VAL A 305 0.47 10.04 -1.38
N VAL A 306 0.08 10.99 -0.55
CA VAL A 306 -1.23 10.94 0.10
C VAL A 306 -2.32 11.03 -0.97
N GLN A 307 -3.25 10.09 -0.94
CA GLN A 307 -4.48 10.11 -1.72
C GLN A 307 -5.69 10.40 -0.81
N PRO A 308 -6.86 10.75 -1.36
CA PRO A 308 -8.06 11.01 -0.56
C PRO A 308 -8.45 9.86 0.36
N CYS A 309 -9.19 10.21 1.38
CA CYS A 309 -10.02 9.28 2.15
C CYS A 309 -11.46 9.34 1.62
N ASP A 310 -12.18 8.22 1.73
CA ASP A 310 -13.59 8.10 1.40
C ASP A 310 -14.34 7.37 2.53
N LYS A 311 -15.65 7.51 2.58
CA LYS A 311 -16.52 6.80 3.54
C LYS A 311 -17.68 6.15 2.80
N VAL A 312 -17.54 4.89 2.46
CA VAL A 312 -18.49 4.12 1.67
C VAL A 312 -19.30 3.19 2.58
N ASN A 313 -20.63 3.31 2.56
CA ASN A 313 -21.52 2.54 3.43
C ASN A 313 -21.17 2.65 4.93
N GLY A 314 -20.71 3.83 5.37
CA GLY A 314 -20.31 4.11 6.75
C GLY A 314 -18.94 3.56 7.15
N ARG A 315 -18.18 2.99 6.22
CA ARG A 315 -16.83 2.42 6.44
C ARG A 315 -15.77 3.24 5.73
N TYR A 316 -14.62 3.40 6.36
CA TYR A 316 -13.55 4.20 5.81
C TYR A 316 -12.70 3.47 4.78
N VAL A 317 -12.22 4.25 3.83
CA VAL A 317 -11.20 3.89 2.85
C VAL A 317 -10.15 4.99 2.84
N THR A 318 -8.92 4.66 3.15
CA THR A 318 -7.75 5.51 2.88
C THR A 318 -7.11 4.98 1.61
N TYR A 319 -7.20 5.73 0.49
CA TYR A 319 -6.67 5.23 -0.78
C TYR A 319 -5.14 5.14 -0.80
N SER A 320 -4.46 6.10 -0.17
CA SER A 320 -3.04 6.03 0.16
C SER A 320 -2.71 6.97 1.30
N LEU A 321 -1.91 6.49 2.24
CA LEU A 321 -1.38 7.29 3.35
C LEU A 321 -0.02 7.93 3.02
N GLY A 322 0.47 7.77 1.77
CA GLY A 322 1.77 8.27 1.34
C GLY A 322 2.93 7.52 2.00
N ASN A 323 4.08 8.17 2.10
CA ASN A 323 5.22 7.60 2.81
C ASN A 323 5.15 7.89 4.31
N PHE A 324 5.36 6.87 5.14
CA PHE A 324 5.64 7.08 6.55
C PHE A 324 7.14 7.31 6.78
N PHE A 325 8.00 6.55 6.08
CA PHE A 325 9.45 6.72 6.09
C PHE A 325 10.04 6.29 4.76
N SER A 326 10.76 7.20 4.08
CA SER A 326 11.29 6.94 2.76
C SER A 326 12.56 7.75 2.49
N GLY A 327 13.41 7.28 1.59
CA GLY A 327 14.53 8.03 1.05
C GLY A 327 14.22 8.77 -0.24
N GLN A 328 12.98 8.74 -0.71
CA GLN A 328 12.58 9.43 -1.95
C GLN A 328 12.80 10.93 -1.85
N ILE A 329 13.16 11.54 -2.98
CA ILE A 329 13.52 12.96 -3.07
C ILE A 329 12.32 13.73 -3.62
N ALA A 330 11.67 14.53 -2.77
CA ALA A 330 10.46 15.28 -3.12
C ALA A 330 10.67 16.30 -4.26
N ALA A 331 11.88 16.78 -4.49
CA ALA A 331 12.21 17.64 -5.62
C ALA A 331 12.11 16.92 -6.98
N ILE A 332 12.28 15.59 -6.99
CA ILE A 332 12.18 14.73 -8.18
C ILE A 332 10.80 14.09 -8.26
N LYS A 333 10.26 13.69 -7.12
CA LYS A 333 8.95 13.05 -6.97
C LYS A 333 8.08 13.88 -6.00
N PRO A 334 7.39 14.91 -6.49
CA PRO A 334 6.59 15.81 -5.65
C PRO A 334 5.52 15.09 -4.84
N GLY A 335 5.36 15.47 -3.57
CA GLY A 335 4.40 14.88 -2.64
C GLY A 335 4.93 13.70 -1.83
N THR A 336 6.08 13.12 -2.17
CA THR A 336 6.63 11.94 -1.47
C THR A 336 7.22 12.22 -0.09
N ALA A 337 7.38 13.50 0.27
CA ALA A 337 7.74 13.91 1.63
C ALA A 337 6.51 14.03 2.55
N ASP A 338 5.31 14.10 1.98
CA ASP A 338 4.06 14.23 2.72
C ASP A 338 3.49 12.84 3.01
N GLY A 339 3.01 12.61 4.22
CA GLY A 339 2.38 11.36 4.64
C GLY A 339 1.27 11.59 5.66
N ALA A 340 0.64 10.50 6.07
CA ALA A 340 -0.35 10.51 7.14
C ALA A 340 -0.28 9.21 7.96
N PHE A 341 -0.56 9.35 9.26
CA PHE A 341 -0.94 8.24 10.12
C PHE A 341 -2.42 8.36 10.42
N ALA A 342 -3.23 7.38 10.01
CA ALA A 342 -4.68 7.39 10.22
C ALA A 342 -5.07 6.49 11.37
N ALA A 343 -6.08 6.89 12.15
CA ALA A 343 -6.62 6.10 13.25
C ALA A 343 -8.16 6.04 13.14
N VAL A 344 -8.71 4.83 13.04
CA VAL A 344 -10.16 4.59 13.03
C VAL A 344 -10.59 4.04 14.38
N THR A 345 -11.53 4.72 15.03
CA THR A 345 -12.22 4.22 16.21
C THR A 345 -13.49 3.51 15.79
N PHE A 346 -13.62 2.25 16.19
CA PHE A 346 -14.77 1.38 16.00
C PHE A 346 -15.52 1.27 17.32
N GLU A 347 -16.79 1.63 17.31
CA GLU A 347 -17.69 1.56 18.46
C GLU A 347 -18.83 0.58 18.16
N ARG A 348 -18.97 -0.48 18.96
CA ARG A 348 -20.09 -1.41 18.90
C ARG A 348 -21.06 -1.08 20.02
N ASP A 349 -22.32 -0.79 19.68
CA ASP A 349 -23.38 -0.54 20.64
C ASP A 349 -23.98 -1.84 21.23
N ALA A 350 -24.89 -1.72 22.16
CA ALA A 350 -25.56 -2.86 22.80
C ALA A 350 -26.44 -3.67 21.82
N ALA A 351 -26.83 -3.11 20.69
CA ALA A 351 -27.56 -3.79 19.61
C ALA A 351 -26.61 -4.51 18.62
N GLY A 352 -25.29 -4.42 18.83
CA GLY A 352 -24.29 -5.01 17.95
C GLY A 352 -23.99 -4.17 16.70
N LYS A 353 -24.51 -2.95 16.62
CA LYS A 353 -24.27 -2.05 15.47
C LYS A 353 -22.93 -1.33 15.65
N TRP A 354 -22.16 -1.29 14.55
CA TRP A 354 -20.89 -0.59 14.48
C TRP A 354 -21.04 0.85 13.98
N LYS A 355 -20.32 1.75 14.62
CA LYS A 355 -20.06 3.12 14.18
C LYS A 355 -18.57 3.33 14.02
N GLN A 356 -18.16 4.16 13.07
CA GLN A 356 -16.76 4.48 12.83
C GLN A 356 -16.54 5.98 12.82
N SER A 357 -15.45 6.42 13.43
CA SER A 357 -14.89 7.76 13.30
C SER A 357 -13.40 7.66 12.99
N MET A 358 -12.85 8.60 12.22
CA MET A 358 -11.44 8.61 11.83
C MET A 358 -10.80 9.94 12.19
N THR A 359 -9.60 9.85 12.75
CA THR A 359 -8.65 10.95 12.82
C THR A 359 -7.41 10.61 12.00
N PHE A 360 -6.63 11.62 11.59
CA PHE A 360 -5.35 11.40 10.95
C PHE A 360 -4.34 12.47 11.35
N GLN A 361 -3.11 12.08 11.53
CA GLN A 361 -1.98 12.96 11.80
C GLN A 361 -1.18 13.14 10.50
N PRO A 362 -1.18 14.32 9.89
CA PRO A 362 -0.28 14.62 8.79
C PRO A 362 1.18 14.53 9.25
N THR A 363 2.03 13.94 8.40
CA THR A 363 3.46 13.79 8.66
C THR A 363 4.27 14.38 7.52
N TYR A 364 5.49 14.78 7.83
CA TYR A 364 6.44 15.31 6.86
C TYR A 364 7.81 14.66 7.07
N GLN A 365 8.37 14.09 6.03
CA GLN A 365 9.75 13.63 6.07
C GLN A 365 10.71 14.73 5.65
N ASN A 366 11.52 15.18 6.59
CA ASN A 366 12.55 16.18 6.36
C ASN A 366 13.56 15.67 5.32
N GLN A 367 13.68 16.40 4.23
CA GLN A 367 14.46 15.96 3.08
C GLN A 367 15.98 16.01 3.30
N THR A 368 16.42 16.72 4.34
CA THR A 368 17.84 16.82 4.72
C THR A 368 18.20 15.82 5.81
N THR A 369 17.46 15.83 6.91
CA THR A 369 17.76 15.01 8.11
C THR A 369 17.13 13.63 8.08
N ARG A 370 16.22 13.39 7.15
CA ARG A 370 15.39 12.17 7.01
C ARG A 370 14.52 11.86 8.23
N HIS A 371 14.46 12.75 9.24
CA HIS A 371 13.52 12.60 10.33
C HIS A 371 12.09 12.75 9.83
N VAL A 372 11.20 11.93 10.35
CA VAL A 372 9.76 12.10 10.16
C VAL A 372 9.22 12.98 11.27
N GLU A 373 8.56 14.05 10.90
CA GLU A 373 8.09 15.10 11.78
C GLU A 373 6.55 15.17 11.73
N LEU A 374 5.95 15.59 12.83
CA LEU A 374 4.53 15.93 12.82
C LEU A 374 4.33 17.21 11.99
N ALA A 375 3.38 17.17 11.07
CA ALA A 375 2.94 18.37 10.37
C ALA A 375 1.69 18.96 11.04
N SER A 376 1.72 20.27 11.30
CA SER A 376 0.67 21.02 11.95
C SER A 376 0.48 22.39 11.29
N PRO A 377 -0.54 23.18 11.64
CA PRO A 377 -0.69 24.55 11.13
C PRO A 377 0.53 25.46 11.37
N THR A 378 1.35 25.14 12.38
CA THR A 378 2.50 25.94 12.79
C THR A 378 3.86 25.28 12.51
N SER A 379 3.88 23.98 12.20
CA SER A 379 5.08 23.22 11.86
C SER A 379 4.86 22.43 10.59
N ASN A 380 5.74 22.57 9.58
CA ASN A 380 5.55 21.99 8.26
C ASN A 380 4.17 22.33 7.65
N ALA A 381 3.75 23.59 7.81
CA ALA A 381 2.40 24.05 7.52
C ALA A 381 1.93 23.80 6.08
N ASP A 382 2.84 23.81 5.11
CA ASP A 382 2.51 23.49 3.71
C ASP A 382 2.16 22.01 3.53
N SER A 383 2.94 21.10 4.11
CA SER A 383 2.67 19.67 4.15
C SER A 383 1.34 19.39 4.84
N TYR A 384 1.12 19.99 6.00
CA TYR A 384 -0.15 19.92 6.72
C TYR A 384 -1.34 20.31 5.82
N ARG A 385 -1.31 21.51 5.21
CA ARG A 385 -2.41 22.00 4.38
C ARG A 385 -2.67 21.09 3.17
N LYS A 386 -1.62 20.61 2.51
CA LYS A 386 -1.73 19.70 1.37
C LYS A 386 -2.37 18.37 1.79
N THR A 387 -1.88 17.76 2.87
CA THR A 387 -2.39 16.49 3.37
C THR A 387 -3.85 16.61 3.80
N VAL A 388 -4.21 17.64 4.60
CA VAL A 388 -5.60 17.87 5.04
C VAL A 388 -6.53 18.10 3.84
N ARG A 389 -6.12 18.93 2.88
CA ARG A 389 -6.89 19.13 1.65
C ARG A 389 -7.09 17.85 0.86
N THR A 390 -6.03 17.07 0.67
CA THR A 390 -6.06 15.84 -0.12
C THR A 390 -6.96 14.81 0.53
N MET A 391 -6.84 14.59 1.84
CA MET A 391 -7.67 13.64 2.59
C MET A 391 -9.17 13.96 2.46
N GLY A 392 -9.55 15.24 2.36
CA GLY A 392 -10.95 15.69 2.25
C GLY A 392 -11.54 15.66 0.85
N LEU A 393 -10.79 15.37 -0.22
CA LEU A 393 -11.25 15.55 -1.62
C LEU A 393 -12.43 14.65 -2.02
N MET A 394 -12.66 13.52 -1.36
CA MET A 394 -13.75 12.59 -1.65
C MET A 394 -14.87 12.60 -0.60
N GLY A 395 -14.96 13.66 0.22
CA GLY A 395 -16.02 13.85 1.19
C GLY A 395 -15.92 13.00 2.46
N CYS A 396 -14.74 12.46 2.75
CA CYS A 396 -14.45 11.78 4.00
C CYS A 396 -14.61 12.75 5.20
N ASP A 397 -15.27 12.31 6.25
CA ASP A 397 -15.50 13.09 7.48
C ASP A 397 -14.36 12.95 8.52
N ALA A 398 -13.22 12.39 8.11
CA ALA A 398 -12.02 12.27 8.93
C ALA A 398 -11.51 13.64 9.38
N LYS A 399 -10.99 13.72 10.61
CA LYS A 399 -10.49 14.96 11.21
C LYS A 399 -8.96 14.89 11.34
N PRO A 400 -8.23 15.98 11.01
CA PRO A 400 -6.84 16.05 11.41
C PRO A 400 -6.74 15.99 12.93
N ALA A 401 -5.71 15.30 13.43
CA ALA A 401 -5.41 15.27 14.86
C ALA A 401 -5.09 16.69 15.33
N SER A 402 -5.56 17.03 16.54
CA SER A 402 -5.38 18.35 17.17
C SER A 402 -3.98 18.51 17.76
#